data_0e5c8d8c094fd952d1d6ce0a140b5288
#
_entry.id   0e5c8d8c094fd952d1d6ce0a140b5288
#
_cell.length_a   1.000
_cell.length_b   1.000
_cell.length_c   1.000
_cell.angle_alpha   90.00
_cell.angle_beta   90.00
_cell.angle_gamma   90.00
#
_symmetry.space_group_name_H-M   'P 1'
#
loop_
_entity.id
_entity.type
_entity.pdbx_description
1 polymer ?
#
loop_
_entity_poly.entity_id
_entity_poly.type
_entity_poly.pdbx_seq_one_letter_code
_entity_poly.pdbx_strand_id
1 'polypeptide(L)'
;MATTFKNFLNEDVTSTRTLLHESIPITGSIVSGTYNEGGSTTETNIKNYSHGLFQSVYDYPYLSSSANHIFDLTVGYSSQSGLSSTANVQNAEKINIYNQMAQILAGHDATGSIRRFDEDGDLTAGTKLDEVFFVNFARLLNKDEVKKGSFSIEFGVSGSATGASTGSLSPVTNFGYRVKAADLSGSNSYLVNSPAGEYGILYATSSTGLASYLTNEEVPVGLVYYQAGIAVISGSIFADTTKGGVLKTNVNVIDGRVGLAEPFNTTAGNTGLDFMTGSSISGSCSAIRNRIYNISFNNTTELNSTIYFCRASHNEFNYSSNPTYLSESQIRVKDSTLDQPVSYITTVGLYSANNELLAVAKVSEPLKKTPDTELTLRVRLDY
;
A
#
# COMPACT_ATOMS: atom_id res chain seq x y z
N MET A 1 -49.49 -13.41 11.13
CA MET A 1 -48.87 -14.62 10.54
C MET A 1 -47.37 -14.54 10.79
N ALA A 2 -46.78 -15.60 11.32
CA ALA A 2 -45.33 -15.62 11.52
C ALA A 2 -44.66 -15.62 10.14
N THR A 3 -43.78 -14.69 9.90
CA THR A 3 -42.93 -14.68 8.70
C THR A 3 -41.99 -15.86 8.81
N THR A 4 -42.04 -16.76 7.88
CA THR A 4 -41.20 -17.96 7.87
C THR A 4 -39.87 -17.59 7.24
N PHE A 5 -38.81 -17.49 8.05
CA PHE A 5 -37.43 -17.36 7.56
C PHE A 5 -36.84 -18.76 7.49
N LYS A 6 -35.96 -18.96 6.53
CA LYS A 6 -35.10 -20.12 6.48
C LYS A 6 -33.68 -19.72 6.80
N ASN A 7 -33.08 -20.38 7.80
CA ASN A 7 -31.70 -20.17 8.16
C ASN A 7 -30.77 -20.87 7.16
N PHE A 8 -29.68 -20.24 6.87
CA PHE A 8 -28.59 -20.83 6.08
C PHE A 8 -27.83 -21.86 6.91
N LEU A 9 -27.44 -22.94 6.26
CA LEU A 9 -26.41 -23.85 6.75
C LEU A 9 -25.04 -23.32 6.35
N ASN A 10 -23.98 -23.80 7.00
CA ASN A 10 -22.61 -23.38 6.69
C ASN A 10 -22.24 -23.65 5.21
N GLU A 11 -22.82 -24.67 4.60
CA GLU A 11 -22.61 -25.03 3.20
C GLU A 11 -23.41 -24.15 2.22
N ASP A 12 -24.36 -23.38 2.70
CA ASP A 12 -25.20 -22.50 1.87
C ASP A 12 -24.55 -21.15 1.62
N VAL A 13 -23.42 -20.85 2.28
CA VAL A 13 -22.71 -19.58 2.16
C VAL A 13 -21.27 -19.84 1.74
N THR A 14 -20.86 -19.26 0.61
CA THR A 14 -19.50 -19.37 0.12
C THR A 14 -18.95 -17.98 -0.17
N SER A 15 -17.84 -17.62 0.45
CA SER A 15 -17.14 -16.38 0.18
C SER A 15 -16.00 -16.62 -0.80
N THR A 16 -15.85 -15.72 -1.76
CA THR A 16 -14.77 -15.72 -2.74
C THR A 16 -14.15 -14.35 -2.82
N ARG A 17 -12.84 -14.30 -3.00
CA ARG A 17 -12.05 -13.09 -3.20
C ARG A 17 -11.55 -13.07 -4.65
N THR A 18 -11.79 -11.98 -5.36
CA THR A 18 -11.29 -11.79 -6.72
C THR A 18 -10.44 -10.53 -6.75
N LEU A 19 -9.22 -10.64 -7.28
CA LEU A 19 -8.30 -9.52 -7.43
C LEU A 19 -8.33 -9.04 -8.88
N LEU A 20 -8.64 -7.76 -9.07
CA LEU A 20 -8.55 -7.07 -10.36
C LEU A 20 -7.29 -6.22 -10.37
N HIS A 21 -6.35 -6.58 -11.22
CA HIS A 21 -5.07 -5.88 -11.31
C HIS A 21 -5.15 -4.76 -12.35
N GLU A 22 -4.83 -3.54 -11.90
CA GLU A 22 -4.70 -2.38 -12.77
C GLU A 22 -3.25 -1.91 -12.78
N SER A 23 -2.79 -1.46 -13.94
CA SER A 23 -1.45 -0.89 -14.09
C SER A 23 -1.54 0.63 -13.93
N ILE A 24 -0.82 1.18 -12.97
CA ILE A 24 -0.57 2.63 -12.88
C ILE A 24 0.93 2.82 -12.97
N PRO A 25 1.47 3.01 -14.17
CA PRO A 25 2.87 3.34 -14.31
C PRO A 25 3.08 4.78 -13.86
N ILE A 26 3.74 4.95 -12.73
CA ILE A 26 4.30 6.23 -12.35
C ILE A 26 5.73 6.23 -12.86
N THR A 27 5.92 6.63 -14.11
CA THR A 27 7.21 6.54 -14.76
C THR A 27 8.01 7.84 -14.67
N GLY A 28 9.25 7.68 -14.37
CA GLY A 28 10.47 8.37 -14.78
C GLY A 28 10.68 9.83 -14.44
N SER A 29 9.71 10.66 -14.39
CA SER A 29 9.91 12.11 -14.33
C SER A 29 9.15 12.84 -13.24
N ILE A 30 8.62 12.15 -12.28
CA ILE A 30 7.80 12.75 -11.23
C ILE A 30 8.57 13.81 -10.45
N VAL A 31 9.87 13.64 -10.34
CA VAL A 31 10.75 14.51 -9.56
C VAL A 31 11.58 15.43 -10.44
N SER A 32 11.71 15.17 -11.73
CA SER A 32 12.64 15.87 -12.63
C SER A 32 12.05 17.07 -13.38
N GLY A 33 10.75 17.28 -13.34
CA GLY A 33 10.10 18.20 -14.29
C GLY A 33 10.00 19.68 -13.87
N THR A 34 10.21 20.01 -12.60
CA THR A 34 9.84 21.33 -12.07
C THR A 34 10.85 21.94 -11.12
N TYR A 35 12.08 21.47 -11.16
CA TYR A 35 13.16 22.14 -10.46
C TYR A 35 13.55 23.41 -11.23
N ASN A 36 13.73 24.47 -10.52
CA ASN A 36 14.02 25.77 -11.10
C ASN A 36 15.43 25.79 -11.67
N GLU A 37 15.57 25.55 -12.96
CA GLU A 37 16.78 25.84 -13.70
C GLU A 37 16.95 27.36 -13.77
N GLY A 38 17.91 27.91 -13.06
CA GLY A 38 18.22 29.31 -13.18
C GLY A 38 18.38 30.10 -11.89
N GLY A 39 18.70 29.44 -10.80
CA GLY A 39 19.18 30.11 -9.58
C GLY A 39 18.09 30.66 -8.65
N SER A 40 16.84 30.34 -8.88
CA SER A 40 15.78 30.58 -7.89
C SER A 40 15.77 29.42 -6.88
N THR A 41 15.79 29.77 -5.61
CA THR A 41 15.85 28.83 -4.48
C THR A 41 14.53 28.17 -4.14
N THR A 42 13.47 28.38 -4.92
CA THR A 42 12.11 27.95 -4.59
C THR A 42 11.63 26.88 -5.57
N GLU A 43 11.52 25.66 -5.09
CA GLU A 43 10.92 24.53 -5.81
C GLU A 43 9.39 24.67 -5.67
N THR A 44 8.71 24.90 -6.78
CA THR A 44 7.27 25.22 -6.76
C THR A 44 6.37 24.00 -6.63
N ASN A 45 6.88 22.80 -6.97
CA ASN A 45 6.16 21.53 -6.84
C ASN A 45 6.42 20.81 -5.51
N ILE A 46 7.26 21.39 -4.65
CA ILE A 46 7.57 20.83 -3.33
C ILE A 46 6.96 21.69 -2.26
N LYS A 47 6.13 21.09 -1.43
CA LYS A 47 5.55 21.76 -0.28
C LYS A 47 6.31 21.39 0.98
N ASN A 48 7.01 22.36 1.52
CA ASN A 48 7.59 22.32 2.86
C ASN A 48 6.59 22.91 3.87
N TYR A 49 6.43 22.23 4.97
CA TYR A 49 5.55 22.67 6.03
C TYR A 49 6.34 23.40 7.12
N SER A 50 5.70 24.34 7.80
CA SER A 50 6.34 25.13 8.87
C SER A 50 6.87 24.29 10.03
N HIS A 51 6.26 23.13 10.30
CA HIS A 51 6.73 22.17 11.31
C HIS A 51 7.96 21.38 10.87
N GLY A 52 8.26 21.31 9.56
CA GLY A 52 9.47 20.67 9.03
C GLY A 52 9.55 19.15 9.19
N LEU A 53 8.44 18.45 9.48
CA LEU A 53 8.46 17.00 9.79
C LEU A 53 8.36 16.11 8.55
N PHE A 54 7.89 16.62 7.43
CA PHE A 54 7.83 15.92 6.16
C PHE A 54 7.75 16.89 4.99
N GLN A 55 7.99 16.38 3.79
CA GLN A 55 7.83 17.10 2.51
C GLN A 55 6.76 16.42 1.67
N SER A 56 5.93 17.21 0.97
CA SER A 56 5.00 16.71 -0.03
C SER A 56 5.47 17.07 -1.44
N VAL A 57 5.42 16.11 -2.33
CA VAL A 57 5.81 16.22 -3.74
C VAL A 57 4.58 16.21 -4.62
N TYR A 58 4.52 17.16 -5.56
CA TYR A 58 3.45 17.33 -6.54
C TYR A 58 3.99 17.24 -7.96
N ASP A 59 3.14 16.90 -8.92
CA ASP A 59 3.48 16.86 -10.36
C ASP A 59 3.59 18.27 -10.97
N TYR A 60 2.81 19.24 -10.46
CA TYR A 60 2.82 20.64 -10.83
C TYR A 60 3.04 21.54 -9.60
N PRO A 61 3.24 22.85 -9.79
CA PRO A 61 3.32 23.78 -8.68
C PRO A 61 2.13 23.59 -7.73
N TYR A 62 2.41 23.33 -6.44
CA TYR A 62 1.39 22.91 -5.47
C TYR A 62 0.28 23.94 -5.21
N LEU A 63 0.48 25.19 -5.61
CA LEU A 63 -0.54 26.25 -5.59
C LEU A 63 -1.44 26.23 -6.84
N SER A 64 -1.13 25.41 -7.83
CA SER A 64 -1.94 25.25 -9.04
C SER A 64 -3.17 24.39 -8.74
N SER A 65 -4.30 24.72 -9.35
CA SER A 65 -5.52 23.88 -9.31
C SER A 65 -5.35 22.55 -10.04
N SER A 66 -4.31 22.40 -10.86
CA SER A 66 -3.99 21.17 -11.59
C SER A 66 -2.94 20.30 -10.89
N ALA A 67 -2.46 20.70 -9.72
CA ALA A 67 -1.44 19.96 -8.99
C ALA A 67 -2.02 18.69 -8.36
N ASN A 68 -1.43 17.53 -8.73
CA ASN A 68 -1.72 16.28 -8.06
C ASN A 68 -0.59 15.96 -7.07
N HIS A 69 -1.00 15.56 -5.87
CA HIS A 69 -0.06 15.09 -4.87
C HIS A 69 0.44 13.70 -5.27
N ILE A 70 1.74 13.48 -5.23
CA ILE A 70 2.36 12.23 -5.63
C ILE A 70 2.76 11.40 -4.43
N PHE A 71 3.65 11.91 -3.59
CA PHE A 71 4.04 11.24 -2.36
C PHE A 71 4.47 12.25 -1.28
N ASP A 72 4.47 11.77 -0.04
CA ASP A 72 5.09 12.44 1.09
C ASP A 72 6.38 11.70 1.47
N LEU A 73 7.37 12.47 1.90
CA LEU A 73 8.67 11.94 2.30
C LEU A 73 9.04 12.45 3.69
N THR A 74 9.48 11.54 4.55
CA THR A 74 10.04 11.85 5.85
C THR A 74 11.14 10.87 6.24
N VAL A 75 11.91 11.21 7.26
CA VAL A 75 13.02 10.38 7.76
C VAL A 75 12.90 10.17 9.26
N GLY A 76 13.37 9.03 9.71
CA GLY A 76 13.43 8.72 11.13
C GLY A 76 14.42 7.60 11.42
N TYR A 77 14.85 7.52 12.66
CA TYR A 77 15.65 6.42 13.15
C TYR A 77 15.23 6.00 14.55
N SER A 78 15.49 4.74 14.86
CA SER A 78 15.20 4.15 16.16
C SER A 78 16.07 4.80 17.25
N SER A 79 15.57 4.85 18.47
CA SER A 79 16.37 5.22 19.64
C SER A 79 17.55 4.26 19.91
N GLN A 80 17.53 3.07 19.30
CA GLN A 80 18.60 2.07 19.36
C GLN A 80 19.64 2.24 18.26
N SER A 81 19.39 3.11 17.30
CA SER A 81 20.34 3.42 16.23
C SER A 81 21.60 4.07 16.75
N GLY A 82 22.73 3.76 16.14
CA GLY A 82 23.99 4.47 16.38
C GLY A 82 23.94 5.98 16.07
N LEU A 83 22.91 6.40 15.32
CA LEU A 83 22.67 7.80 14.96
C LEU A 83 21.87 8.57 16.02
N SER A 84 21.35 7.94 17.06
CA SER A 84 20.47 8.54 18.08
C SER A 84 21.21 9.40 19.11
N SER A 85 22.09 10.29 18.64
CA SER A 85 22.81 11.23 19.51
C SER A 85 22.03 12.53 19.72
N THR A 86 22.00 13.04 20.94
CA THR A 86 21.38 14.32 21.28
C THR A 86 22.03 15.53 20.58
N ALA A 87 23.26 15.37 20.07
CA ALA A 87 23.93 16.38 19.25
C ALA A 87 23.38 16.49 17.83
N ASN A 88 22.62 15.50 17.35
CA ASN A 88 22.08 15.50 15.99
C ASN A 88 20.90 16.45 15.83
N VAL A 89 20.82 17.04 14.64
CA VAL A 89 19.74 17.99 14.30
C VAL A 89 18.39 17.28 14.33
N GLN A 90 17.43 17.85 15.05
CA GLN A 90 16.07 17.31 15.22
C GLN A 90 16.05 15.82 15.64
N ASN A 91 16.93 15.45 16.57
CA ASN A 91 17.06 14.06 17.02
C ASN A 91 15.75 13.52 17.61
N ALA A 92 15.11 14.28 18.48
CA ALA A 92 13.86 13.85 19.13
C ALA A 92 12.72 13.67 18.14
N GLU A 93 12.61 14.57 17.18
CA GLU A 93 11.57 14.53 16.13
C GLU A 93 11.77 13.32 15.21
N LYS A 94 13.00 13.01 14.81
CA LYS A 94 13.31 11.83 13.98
C LYS A 94 13.01 10.53 14.69
N ILE A 95 13.34 10.42 15.97
CA ILE A 95 13.00 9.27 16.81
C ILE A 95 11.47 9.15 16.95
N ASN A 96 10.77 10.26 17.18
CA ASN A 96 9.32 10.26 17.30
C ASN A 96 8.64 9.83 15.99
N ILE A 97 9.11 10.30 14.84
CA ILE A 97 8.60 9.89 13.52
C ILE A 97 8.77 8.36 13.36
N TYR A 98 9.97 7.85 13.64
CA TYR A 98 10.21 6.41 13.58
C TYR A 98 9.25 5.64 14.46
N ASN A 99 9.10 6.03 15.72
CA ASN A 99 8.24 5.36 16.68
C ASN A 99 6.76 5.41 16.27
N GLN A 100 6.27 6.55 15.78
CA GLN A 100 4.89 6.69 15.30
C GLN A 100 4.62 5.79 14.10
N MET A 101 5.54 5.79 13.12
CA MET A 101 5.41 4.92 11.94
C MET A 101 5.52 3.44 12.32
N ALA A 102 6.45 3.09 13.20
CA ALA A 102 6.62 1.73 13.67
C ALA A 102 5.40 1.24 14.47
N GLN A 103 4.81 2.09 15.31
CA GLN A 103 3.59 1.77 16.04
C GLN A 103 2.41 1.43 15.10
N ILE A 104 2.26 2.19 14.03
CA ILE A 104 1.17 2.00 13.05
C ILE A 104 1.45 0.79 12.16
N LEU A 105 2.68 0.66 11.66
CA LEU A 105 3.03 -0.31 10.62
C LEU A 105 3.52 -1.65 11.19
N ALA A 106 4.34 -1.66 12.24
CA ALA A 106 4.87 -2.88 12.85
C ALA A 106 4.12 -3.30 14.12
N GLY A 107 3.47 -2.33 14.80
CA GLY A 107 2.68 -2.59 16.00
C GLY A 107 3.52 -2.71 17.28
N HIS A 108 2.99 -3.45 18.25
CA HIS A 108 3.61 -3.67 19.55
C HIS A 108 3.99 -5.14 19.74
N ASP A 109 5.00 -5.37 20.55
CA ASP A 109 5.37 -6.71 20.98
C ASP A 109 4.48 -7.21 22.13
N ALA A 110 4.73 -8.43 22.62
CA ALA A 110 3.99 -9.01 23.73
C ALA A 110 4.18 -8.27 25.07
N THR A 111 5.21 -7.43 25.18
CA THR A 111 5.48 -6.61 26.37
C THR A 111 4.84 -5.23 26.28
N GLY A 112 4.20 -4.90 25.17
CA GLY A 112 3.61 -3.60 24.90
C GLY A 112 4.60 -2.54 24.38
N SER A 113 5.84 -2.93 24.09
CA SER A 113 6.83 -2.04 23.48
C SER A 113 6.61 -1.92 21.96
N ILE A 114 6.91 -0.75 21.39
CA ILE A 114 6.82 -0.54 19.93
C ILE A 114 7.86 -1.44 19.25
N ARG A 115 7.41 -2.23 18.27
CA ARG A 115 8.30 -3.07 17.46
C ARG A 115 9.10 -2.20 16.52
N ARG A 116 10.39 -2.51 16.38
CA ARG A 116 11.21 -1.95 15.32
C ARG A 116 10.91 -2.65 14.00
N PHE A 117 11.11 -1.96 12.89
CA PHE A 117 11.04 -2.58 11.57
C PHE A 117 12.10 -3.68 11.44
N ASP A 118 11.72 -4.77 10.81
CA ASP A 118 12.53 -5.97 10.69
C ASP A 118 12.94 -6.18 9.24
N GLU A 119 14.20 -6.52 9.01
CA GLU A 119 14.74 -6.71 7.67
C GLU A 119 14.11 -7.91 6.95
N ASP A 120 13.90 -9.00 7.66
CA ASP A 120 13.30 -10.24 7.13
C ASP A 120 11.81 -10.42 7.45
N GLY A 121 11.26 -9.51 8.26
CA GLY A 121 9.83 -9.46 8.58
C GLY A 121 9.34 -10.54 9.55
N ASP A 122 10.21 -11.33 10.17
CA ASP A 122 9.82 -12.38 11.12
C ASP A 122 9.47 -11.81 12.52
N LEU A 123 9.81 -10.55 12.78
CA LEU A 123 9.55 -9.75 13.98
C LEU A 123 10.22 -10.26 15.25
N THR A 124 11.14 -11.21 15.16
CA THR A 124 11.80 -11.84 16.30
C THR A 124 13.25 -11.40 16.47
N ALA A 125 14.18 -12.18 16.01
CA ALA A 125 15.61 -11.90 16.03
C ALA A 125 16.05 -11.28 14.70
N GLY A 126 17.33 -11.05 14.51
CA GLY A 126 17.89 -10.59 13.25
C GLY A 126 18.15 -9.09 13.19
N THR A 127 18.43 -8.61 11.99
CA THR A 127 18.79 -7.23 11.72
C THR A 127 17.55 -6.35 11.70
N LYS A 128 17.57 -5.27 12.47
CA LYS A 128 16.48 -4.28 12.47
C LYS A 128 16.82 -3.12 11.55
N LEU A 129 15.81 -2.60 10.88
CA LEU A 129 15.92 -1.38 10.08
C LEU A 129 15.81 -0.18 11.01
N ASP A 130 16.92 0.21 11.61
CA ASP A 130 16.98 1.29 12.60
C ASP A 130 17.09 2.68 11.99
N GLU A 131 17.63 2.81 10.79
CA GLU A 131 17.76 4.06 10.05
C GLU A 131 16.92 3.95 8.76
N VAL A 132 15.79 4.67 8.72
CA VAL A 132 14.85 4.54 7.60
C VAL A 132 14.34 5.89 7.12
N PHE A 133 13.90 5.91 5.87
CA PHE A 133 13.05 6.94 5.35
C PHE A 133 11.73 6.34 4.86
N PHE A 134 10.68 7.14 4.91
CA PHE A 134 9.33 6.72 4.60
C PHE A 134 8.85 7.45 3.35
N VAL A 135 8.37 6.69 2.39
CA VAL A 135 7.73 7.21 1.18
C VAL A 135 6.26 6.82 1.26
N ASN A 136 5.40 7.81 1.49
CA ASN A 136 3.96 7.62 1.55
C ASN A 136 3.34 8.03 0.22
N PHE A 137 2.88 7.05 -0.54
CA PHE A 137 2.23 7.23 -1.84
C PHE A 137 0.75 6.80 -1.82
N ALA A 138 0.13 6.77 -0.64
CA ALA A 138 -1.25 6.33 -0.45
C ALA A 138 -2.25 7.06 -1.33
N ARG A 139 -2.02 8.33 -1.66
CA ARG A 139 -2.89 9.11 -2.56
C ARG A 139 -2.88 8.66 -4.01
N LEU A 140 -1.88 7.90 -4.41
CA LEU A 140 -1.80 7.29 -5.74
C LEU A 140 -2.50 5.94 -5.81
N LEU A 141 -2.92 5.39 -4.68
CA LEU A 141 -3.75 4.21 -4.64
C LEU A 141 -5.18 4.60 -5.03
N ASN A 142 -5.50 4.40 -6.30
CA ASN A 142 -6.87 4.62 -6.80
C ASN A 142 -7.81 3.46 -6.43
N LYS A 143 -7.24 2.38 -5.94
CA LYS A 143 -7.88 1.12 -5.58
C LYS A 143 -7.42 0.71 -4.17
N ASP A 144 -7.77 -0.49 -3.76
CA ASP A 144 -7.64 -0.93 -2.38
C ASP A 144 -6.20 -1.13 -1.93
N GLU A 145 -5.34 -1.62 -2.82
CA GLU A 145 -3.96 -1.92 -2.46
C GLU A 145 -2.99 -1.88 -3.66
N VAL A 146 -1.70 -1.88 -3.35
CA VAL A 146 -0.63 -2.14 -4.32
C VAL A 146 -0.65 -3.62 -4.70
N LYS A 147 -0.56 -3.92 -5.99
CA LYS A 147 -0.39 -5.30 -6.45
C LYS A 147 0.93 -5.87 -5.94
N LYS A 148 0.85 -6.96 -5.21
CA LYS A 148 1.98 -7.68 -4.66
C LYS A 148 2.98 -8.08 -5.75
N GLY A 149 4.27 -7.87 -5.50
CA GLY A 149 5.33 -8.13 -6.47
C GLY A 149 5.48 -7.09 -7.58
N SER A 150 4.77 -5.95 -7.51
CA SER A 150 4.86 -4.92 -8.55
C SER A 150 5.56 -3.63 -8.12
N PHE A 151 5.70 -3.39 -6.82
CA PHE A 151 6.30 -2.17 -6.31
C PHE A 151 7.80 -2.12 -6.57
N SER A 152 8.28 -1.01 -7.06
CA SER A 152 9.71 -0.72 -7.11
C SER A 152 9.98 0.77 -7.04
N ILE A 153 11.06 1.13 -6.36
CA ILE A 153 11.61 2.48 -6.30
C ILE A 153 13.09 2.43 -6.64
N GLU A 154 13.55 3.33 -7.48
CA GLU A 154 14.90 3.36 -7.98
C GLU A 154 15.61 4.63 -7.54
N PHE A 155 16.80 4.49 -6.96
CA PHE A 155 17.60 5.57 -6.45
C PHE A 155 18.92 5.69 -7.19
N GLY A 156 19.32 6.91 -7.49
CA GLY A 156 20.67 7.22 -7.90
C GLY A 156 21.64 7.20 -6.70
N VAL A 157 22.61 6.31 -6.74
CA VAL A 157 23.58 6.13 -5.65
C VAL A 157 24.97 6.68 -5.98
N SER A 158 25.31 6.78 -7.26
CA SER A 158 26.54 7.41 -7.71
C SER A 158 26.39 7.99 -9.11
N GLY A 159 27.07 9.08 -9.38
CA GLY A 159 27.09 9.73 -10.69
C GLY A 159 28.19 10.75 -10.78
N SER A 160 28.66 11.01 -11.97
CA SER A 160 29.50 12.18 -12.25
C SER A 160 28.56 13.35 -12.52
N ALA A 161 28.54 14.31 -11.63
CA ALA A 161 27.89 15.59 -11.87
C ALA A 161 28.74 16.42 -12.86
N THR A 162 28.91 15.92 -14.08
CA THR A 162 29.51 16.72 -15.15
C THR A 162 28.52 17.81 -15.54
N GLY A 163 28.71 19.00 -15.03
CA GLY A 163 27.98 20.20 -15.42
C GLY A 163 27.12 20.84 -14.35
N ALA A 164 27.01 20.29 -13.14
CA ALA A 164 26.39 21.00 -12.05
C ALA A 164 27.35 22.09 -11.55
N SER A 165 27.19 23.31 -12.05
CA SER A 165 27.80 24.46 -11.39
C SER A 165 27.25 24.60 -9.99
N THR A 166 28.12 24.86 -9.05
CA THR A 166 27.81 25.22 -7.67
C THR A 166 26.64 26.21 -7.64
N GLY A 167 25.48 25.78 -7.16
CA GLY A 167 24.28 26.62 -6.99
C GLY A 167 23.06 26.28 -7.86
N SER A 168 23.12 25.26 -8.70
CA SER A 168 21.94 24.81 -9.44
C SER A 168 21.21 23.70 -8.72
N LEU A 169 19.92 23.89 -8.44
CA LEU A 169 19.01 22.90 -7.88
C LEU A 169 18.53 21.88 -8.96
N SER A 170 19.32 21.67 -9.97
CA SER A 170 18.98 20.68 -11.02
C SER A 170 18.97 19.28 -10.44
N PRO A 171 17.92 18.50 -10.66
CA PRO A 171 17.94 17.10 -10.30
C PRO A 171 19.08 16.41 -11.05
N VAL A 172 19.75 15.49 -10.35
CA VAL A 172 20.80 14.70 -10.98
C VAL A 172 20.13 13.75 -11.98
N THR A 173 20.01 14.18 -13.23
CA THR A 173 19.35 13.41 -14.28
C THR A 173 20.23 12.28 -14.82
N ASN A 174 21.56 12.34 -14.59
CA ASN A 174 22.54 11.36 -15.07
C ASN A 174 23.18 10.62 -13.91
N PHE A 175 22.40 9.78 -13.26
CA PHE A 175 22.95 8.81 -12.34
C PHE A 175 23.72 7.74 -13.11
N GLY A 176 25.05 7.70 -12.95
CA GLY A 176 25.88 6.63 -13.52
C GLY A 176 25.58 5.29 -12.88
N TYR A 177 25.08 5.29 -11.64
CA TYR A 177 24.80 4.10 -10.86
C TYR A 177 23.51 4.27 -10.08
N ARG A 178 22.64 3.27 -10.22
CA ARG A 178 21.33 3.25 -9.60
C ARG A 178 21.09 1.94 -8.89
N VAL A 179 20.41 2.00 -7.76
CA VAL A 179 19.94 0.84 -7.00
C VAL A 179 18.42 0.87 -6.99
N LYS A 180 17.85 -0.26 -7.29
CA LYS A 180 16.41 -0.47 -7.29
C LYS A 180 16.02 -1.25 -6.05
N ALA A 181 15.19 -0.69 -5.19
CA ALA A 181 14.50 -1.42 -4.12
C ALA A 181 13.18 -1.94 -4.68
N ALA A 182 13.05 -3.26 -4.82
CA ALA A 182 11.91 -3.89 -5.47
C ALA A 182 11.30 -5.00 -4.62
N ASP A 183 9.99 -5.11 -4.71
CA ASP A 183 9.22 -6.22 -4.16
C ASP A 183 9.32 -7.42 -5.11
N LEU A 184 10.33 -8.27 -4.92
CA LEU A 184 10.61 -9.39 -5.82
C LEU A 184 9.78 -10.63 -5.48
N SER A 185 9.46 -10.82 -4.21
CA SER A 185 8.83 -12.05 -3.70
C SER A 185 7.40 -11.86 -3.21
N GLY A 186 6.89 -10.64 -3.19
CA GLY A 186 5.61 -10.29 -2.57
C GLY A 186 4.40 -11.05 -3.11
N SER A 187 4.43 -11.48 -4.37
CA SER A 187 3.35 -12.28 -4.94
C SER A 187 3.19 -13.67 -4.28
N ASN A 188 4.28 -14.23 -3.74
CA ASN A 188 4.32 -15.58 -3.16
C ASN A 188 4.69 -15.61 -1.67
N SER A 189 5.29 -14.55 -1.15
CA SER A 189 5.90 -14.50 0.19
C SER A 189 5.62 -13.21 0.94
N TYR A 190 4.42 -12.65 0.76
CA TYR A 190 4.00 -11.49 1.56
C TYR A 190 3.71 -11.90 3.01
N LEU A 191 3.83 -10.95 3.90
CA LEU A 191 3.66 -11.12 5.34
C LEU A 191 2.35 -10.49 5.81
N VAL A 192 1.75 -11.07 6.86
CA VAL A 192 0.42 -10.69 7.38
C VAL A 192 0.44 -10.35 8.88
N ASN A 193 1.61 -10.24 9.47
CA ASN A 193 1.81 -10.06 10.92
C ASN A 193 1.88 -8.58 11.34
N SER A 194 1.38 -7.67 10.49
CA SER A 194 1.33 -6.23 10.73
C SER A 194 -0.10 -5.75 11.02
N PRO A 195 -0.29 -4.76 11.92
CA PRO A 195 -1.59 -4.13 12.10
C PRO A 195 -2.05 -3.29 10.89
N ALA A 196 -1.12 -2.88 10.03
CA ALA A 196 -1.41 -2.12 8.82
C ALA A 196 -1.80 -3.00 7.61
N GLY A 197 -1.97 -4.32 7.84
CA GLY A 197 -2.33 -5.28 6.80
C GLY A 197 -1.13 -6.02 6.22
N GLU A 198 -1.26 -6.40 4.97
CA GLU A 198 -0.26 -7.20 4.27
C GLU A 198 0.91 -6.34 3.79
N TYR A 199 2.13 -6.87 3.87
CA TYR A 199 3.33 -6.19 3.43
C TYR A 199 4.36 -7.13 2.80
N GLY A 200 5.28 -6.58 2.00
CA GLY A 200 6.38 -7.29 1.36
C GLY A 200 7.73 -6.72 1.74
N ILE A 201 8.77 -7.53 1.52
CA ILE A 201 10.16 -7.14 1.71
C ILE A 201 10.69 -6.56 0.41
N LEU A 202 11.36 -5.41 0.51
CA LEU A 202 12.03 -4.77 -0.61
C LEU A 202 13.49 -5.22 -0.67
N TYR A 203 13.89 -5.70 -1.83
CA TYR A 203 15.24 -6.17 -2.08
C TYR A 203 16.00 -5.19 -2.97
N ALA A 204 17.26 -4.90 -2.61
CA ALA A 204 18.14 -4.12 -3.45
C ALA A 204 18.62 -4.93 -4.65
N THR A 205 18.44 -4.38 -5.85
CA THR A 205 18.91 -4.95 -7.10
C THR A 205 19.61 -3.88 -7.93
N SER A 206 20.55 -4.29 -8.77
CA SER A 206 21.15 -3.38 -9.75
C SER A 206 20.12 -3.00 -10.81
N SER A 207 20.18 -1.77 -11.27
CA SER A 207 19.30 -1.32 -12.34
C SER A 207 19.75 -1.88 -13.68
N THR A 208 18.78 -2.28 -14.53
CA THR A 208 19.04 -2.89 -15.84
C THR A 208 19.92 -1.98 -16.71
N GLY A 209 20.99 -2.54 -17.26
CA GLY A 209 21.91 -1.84 -18.18
C GLY A 209 22.99 -1.01 -17.51
N LEU A 210 23.06 -1.00 -16.18
CA LEU A 210 24.10 -0.34 -15.39
C LEU A 210 25.02 -1.37 -14.73
N ALA A 211 26.28 -0.98 -14.46
CA ALA A 211 27.18 -1.83 -13.69
C ALA A 211 26.64 -2.05 -12.28
N SER A 212 26.73 -3.27 -11.76
CA SER A 212 26.32 -3.57 -10.38
C SER A 212 27.29 -2.93 -9.39
N TYR A 213 26.74 -2.09 -8.53
CA TYR A 213 27.45 -1.49 -7.37
C TYR A 213 27.07 -2.14 -6.07
N LEU A 214 26.16 -3.07 -6.10
CA LEU A 214 25.83 -3.88 -4.96
C LEU A 214 26.92 -4.91 -4.70
N THR A 215 27.20 -5.15 -3.44
CA THR A 215 28.10 -6.23 -3.02
C THR A 215 27.44 -7.58 -3.32
N ASN A 216 26.15 -7.68 -3.01
CA ASN A 216 25.30 -8.81 -3.31
C ASN A 216 23.98 -8.29 -3.92
N GLU A 217 23.42 -9.02 -4.86
CA GLU A 217 22.08 -8.79 -5.35
C GLU A 217 21.04 -9.35 -4.36
N GLU A 218 19.84 -8.81 -4.40
CA GLU A 218 18.69 -9.28 -3.59
C GLU A 218 18.95 -9.21 -2.08
N VAL A 219 19.61 -8.15 -1.63
CA VAL A 219 19.77 -7.86 -0.19
C VAL A 219 18.51 -7.13 0.29
N PRO A 220 17.90 -7.55 1.42
CA PRO A 220 16.76 -6.83 1.98
C PRO A 220 17.16 -5.39 2.37
N VAL A 221 16.36 -4.41 1.97
CA VAL A 221 16.63 -2.98 2.24
C VAL A 221 15.40 -2.20 2.68
N GLY A 222 14.25 -2.86 2.83
CA GLY A 222 13.05 -2.17 3.23
C GLY A 222 11.81 -3.03 3.18
N LEU A 223 10.67 -2.38 3.45
CA LEU A 223 9.36 -2.99 3.50
C LEU A 223 8.37 -2.14 2.70
N VAL A 224 7.38 -2.76 2.08
CA VAL A 224 6.25 -2.06 1.44
C VAL A 224 4.94 -2.56 2.01
N TYR A 225 4.13 -1.66 2.53
CA TYR A 225 2.81 -1.94 3.08
C TYR A 225 1.75 -1.67 2.02
N TYR A 226 1.16 -2.74 1.48
CA TYR A 226 0.34 -2.67 0.25
C TYR A 226 -0.93 -1.85 0.41
N GLN A 227 -1.64 -2.02 1.52
CA GLN A 227 -2.90 -1.32 1.78
C GLN A 227 -2.66 0.11 2.29
N ALA A 228 -1.59 0.32 3.06
CA ALA A 228 -1.24 1.63 3.58
C ALA A 228 -0.63 2.55 2.50
N GLY A 229 -0.05 1.99 1.42
CA GLY A 229 0.66 2.76 0.42
C GLY A 229 1.91 3.43 0.96
N ILE A 230 2.65 2.75 1.86
CA ILE A 230 3.84 3.27 2.51
C ILE A 230 5.00 2.32 2.26
N ALA A 231 6.11 2.84 1.74
CA ALA A 231 7.37 2.15 1.69
C ALA A 231 8.31 2.65 2.80
N VAL A 232 8.89 1.71 3.54
CA VAL A 232 9.90 1.94 4.58
C VAL A 232 11.23 1.46 4.01
N ILE A 233 12.18 2.36 3.81
CA ILE A 233 13.42 2.03 3.11
C ILE A 233 14.60 2.39 4.01
N SER A 234 15.53 1.45 4.14
CA SER A 234 16.73 1.62 4.93
C SER A 234 17.70 2.63 4.30
N GLY A 235 18.31 3.46 5.12
CA GLY A 235 19.42 4.31 4.71
C GLY A 235 20.64 3.53 4.22
N SER A 236 20.74 2.24 4.52
CA SER A 236 21.80 1.33 4.07
C SER A 236 21.98 1.27 2.56
N ILE A 237 20.91 1.61 1.80
CA ILE A 237 20.95 1.69 0.32
C ILE A 237 21.96 2.75 -0.18
N PHE A 238 22.30 3.72 0.66
CA PHE A 238 23.27 4.79 0.36
C PHE A 238 24.62 4.61 1.08
N ALA A 239 24.83 3.49 1.73
CA ALA A 239 26.06 3.21 2.48
C ALA A 239 26.82 2.02 1.86
N ASP A 240 28.13 2.01 2.05
CA ASP A 240 28.95 0.87 1.67
C ASP A 240 29.01 -0.20 2.80
N THR A 241 29.58 -1.35 2.48
CA THR A 241 29.66 -2.48 3.41
C THR A 241 30.49 -2.22 4.66
N THR A 242 31.41 -1.25 4.64
CA THR A 242 32.19 -0.89 5.83
C THR A 242 31.36 -0.14 6.87
N LYS A 243 30.20 0.33 6.44
CA LYS A 243 29.24 1.12 7.22
C LYS A 243 27.88 0.43 7.34
N GLY A 244 27.85 -0.89 7.12
CA GLY A 244 26.60 -1.66 7.20
C GLY A 244 25.66 -1.48 6.00
N GLY A 245 26.15 -0.94 4.90
CA GLY A 245 25.36 -0.72 3.70
C GLY A 245 25.52 -1.82 2.66
N VAL A 246 24.79 -1.66 1.56
CA VAL A 246 24.72 -2.64 0.47
C VAL A 246 25.67 -2.36 -0.69
N LEU A 247 26.30 -1.18 -0.71
CA LEU A 247 27.18 -0.74 -1.79
C LEU A 247 28.60 -1.28 -1.64
N LYS A 248 29.28 -1.46 -2.78
CA LYS A 248 30.71 -1.80 -2.79
C LYS A 248 31.55 -0.64 -2.24
N THR A 249 32.65 -0.95 -1.57
CA THR A 249 33.55 0.03 -0.91
C THR A 249 34.21 1.02 -1.86
N ASN A 250 34.27 0.71 -3.15
CA ASN A 250 34.90 1.58 -4.17
C ASN A 250 33.89 2.49 -4.87
N VAL A 251 32.64 2.49 -4.44
CA VAL A 251 31.62 3.39 -4.99
C VAL A 251 31.77 4.74 -4.32
N ASN A 252 32.16 5.74 -5.10
CA ASN A 252 31.98 7.10 -4.69
C ASN A 252 30.48 7.37 -4.66
N VAL A 253 29.90 7.28 -3.49
CA VAL A 253 28.51 7.70 -3.27
C VAL A 253 28.40 9.14 -3.71
N ILE A 254 27.39 9.48 -4.45
CA ILE A 254 27.24 10.80 -5.07
C ILE A 254 27.55 11.88 -4.07
N ASP A 255 28.55 12.66 -4.43
CA ASP A 255 28.72 13.99 -3.92
C ASP A 255 27.38 14.72 -4.03
N GLY A 256 26.82 15.04 -2.89
CA GLY A 256 25.44 15.52 -2.77
C GLY A 256 25.16 16.91 -3.32
N ARG A 257 25.90 17.33 -4.30
CA ARG A 257 25.77 18.65 -4.92
C ARG A 257 24.49 18.78 -5.74
N VAL A 258 23.41 18.86 -5.03
CA VAL A 258 22.23 19.53 -5.55
C VAL A 258 21.85 20.59 -4.53
N GLY A 259 22.57 21.68 -4.58
CA GLY A 259 22.15 23.00 -4.15
C GLY A 259 21.80 23.25 -2.68
N LEU A 260 21.91 22.29 -1.80
CA LEU A 260 21.65 22.47 -0.37
C LEU A 260 22.70 21.72 0.43
N ALA A 261 23.11 22.27 1.54
CA ALA A 261 24.12 21.75 2.45
C ALA A 261 24.22 20.23 2.44
N GLU A 262 25.29 19.74 1.90
CA GLU A 262 25.57 18.41 1.42
C GLU A 262 25.43 17.34 2.50
N PRO A 263 24.45 16.47 2.47
CA PRO A 263 24.45 15.35 3.39
C PRO A 263 25.26 14.13 2.90
N PHE A 264 25.66 14.10 1.62
CA PHE A 264 26.45 13.00 1.07
C PHE A 264 27.84 13.51 0.69
N ASN A 265 28.70 13.69 1.65
CA ASN A 265 30.05 14.12 1.37
C ASN A 265 30.95 12.92 1.08
N THR A 266 31.72 13.00 -0.01
CA THR A 266 32.67 12.00 -0.48
C THR A 266 33.98 11.93 0.27
N THR A 267 34.14 12.73 1.33
CA THR A 267 35.36 12.66 2.14
C THR A 267 35.45 11.32 2.83
N ALA A 268 36.56 10.62 2.68
CA ALA A 268 36.78 9.30 3.25
C ALA A 268 36.42 9.29 4.76
N GLY A 269 35.37 8.55 5.10
CA GLY A 269 34.83 8.45 6.45
C GLY A 269 33.38 8.90 6.63
N ASN A 270 32.80 9.62 5.67
CA ASN A 270 31.41 9.98 5.73
C ASN A 270 30.52 8.84 5.24
N THR A 271 29.54 8.51 6.03
CA THR A 271 28.57 7.48 5.73
C THR A 271 27.46 8.07 4.87
N GLY A 272 26.88 7.29 3.96
CA GLY A 272 25.66 7.67 3.28
C GLY A 272 24.47 7.93 4.22
N LEU A 273 24.66 7.75 5.53
CA LEU A 273 23.69 8.02 6.60
C LEU A 273 23.84 9.42 7.21
N ASP A 274 24.89 10.16 6.86
CA ASP A 274 25.12 11.51 7.42
C ASP A 274 24.02 12.50 7.09
N PHE A 275 23.27 12.26 6.00
CA PHE A 275 22.10 13.04 5.68
C PHE A 275 20.98 12.92 6.73
N MET A 276 20.97 11.84 7.51
CA MET A 276 19.98 11.65 8.56
C MET A 276 20.34 12.34 9.86
N THR A 277 21.59 12.69 10.08
CA THR A 277 22.09 13.28 11.34
C THR A 277 22.40 14.75 11.23
N GLY A 278 23.12 15.16 10.21
CA GLY A 278 23.65 16.54 10.05
C GLY A 278 22.63 17.53 9.50
N SER A 279 21.52 17.07 8.92
CA SER A 279 20.52 17.92 8.30
C SER A 279 19.19 17.91 9.07
N SER A 280 18.38 18.96 8.86
CA SER A 280 16.98 18.95 9.28
C SER A 280 16.22 17.85 8.52
N ILE A 281 15.04 17.47 9.00
CA ILE A 281 14.17 16.48 8.34
C ILE A 281 13.87 16.92 6.90
N SER A 282 13.53 18.19 6.68
CA SER A 282 13.29 18.72 5.34
C SER A 282 14.54 18.69 4.45
N GLY A 283 15.71 18.95 5.00
CA GLY A 283 16.99 18.82 4.27
C GLY A 283 17.29 17.38 3.89
N SER A 284 17.06 16.45 4.81
CA SER A 284 17.18 15.00 4.56
C SER A 284 16.19 14.54 3.49
N CYS A 285 14.94 14.98 3.57
CA CYS A 285 13.92 14.71 2.54
C CYS A 285 14.34 15.23 1.16
N SER A 286 14.87 16.45 1.09
CA SER A 286 15.39 17.01 -0.16
C SER A 286 16.52 16.18 -0.74
N ALA A 287 17.44 15.72 0.10
CA ALA A 287 18.55 14.87 -0.32
C ALA A 287 18.08 13.53 -0.91
N ILE A 288 17.11 12.86 -0.26
CA ILE A 288 16.55 11.58 -0.75
C ILE A 288 15.74 11.81 -2.01
N ARG A 289 14.84 12.80 -2.01
CA ARG A 289 13.99 13.14 -3.14
C ARG A 289 14.80 13.37 -4.43
N ASN A 290 15.91 14.10 -4.33
CA ASN A 290 16.78 14.38 -5.47
C ASN A 290 17.48 13.11 -6.01
N ARG A 291 17.41 11.99 -5.31
CA ARG A 291 17.97 10.70 -5.73
C ARG A 291 16.92 9.73 -6.22
N ILE A 292 15.65 9.98 -6.00
CA ILE A 292 14.58 9.15 -6.55
C ILE A 292 14.57 9.34 -8.07
N TYR A 293 14.87 8.25 -8.78
CA TYR A 293 14.87 8.23 -10.24
C TYR A 293 13.51 7.77 -10.78
N ASN A 294 12.92 6.74 -10.18
CA ASN A 294 11.64 6.19 -10.61
C ASN A 294 10.90 5.53 -9.46
N ILE A 295 9.57 5.64 -9.47
CA ILE A 295 8.67 4.88 -8.61
C ILE A 295 7.66 4.22 -9.53
N SER A 296 7.48 2.91 -9.43
CA SER A 296 6.49 2.18 -10.22
C SER A 296 5.79 1.11 -9.40
N PHE A 297 4.49 0.97 -9.61
CA PHE A 297 3.67 -0.08 -9.03
C PHE A 297 2.37 -0.24 -9.83
N ASN A 298 1.69 -1.34 -9.64
CA ASN A 298 0.35 -1.58 -10.14
C ASN A 298 -0.63 -1.57 -8.97
N ASN A 299 -1.87 -1.15 -9.22
CA ASN A 299 -2.94 -1.24 -8.24
C ASN A 299 -3.72 -2.53 -8.40
N THR A 300 -4.35 -2.96 -7.32
CA THR A 300 -5.26 -4.09 -7.27
C THR A 300 -6.56 -3.67 -6.60
N THR A 301 -7.68 -3.97 -7.23
CA THR A 301 -9.01 -3.90 -6.62
C THR A 301 -9.35 -5.26 -6.07
N GLU A 302 -9.74 -5.32 -4.81
CA GLU A 302 -10.25 -6.51 -4.18
C GLU A 302 -11.79 -6.51 -4.23
N LEU A 303 -12.35 -7.51 -4.89
CA LEU A 303 -13.78 -7.75 -4.90
C LEU A 303 -14.08 -8.94 -3.99
N ASN A 304 -14.70 -8.65 -2.88
CA ASN A 304 -15.21 -9.68 -1.99
C ASN A 304 -16.63 -10.04 -2.45
N SER A 305 -16.85 -11.32 -2.70
CA SER A 305 -18.14 -11.84 -3.13
C SER A 305 -18.61 -12.89 -2.16
N THR A 306 -19.84 -12.77 -1.70
CA THR A 306 -20.49 -13.82 -0.95
C THR A 306 -21.64 -14.38 -1.76
N ILE A 307 -21.64 -15.69 -1.95
CA ILE A 307 -22.65 -16.44 -2.66
C ILE A 307 -23.53 -17.14 -1.64
N TYR A 308 -24.83 -16.88 -1.73
CA TYR A 308 -25.86 -17.50 -0.91
C TYR A 308 -26.68 -18.48 -1.75
N PHE A 309 -26.75 -19.74 -1.33
CA PHE A 309 -27.59 -20.74 -1.94
C PHE A 309 -28.91 -20.82 -1.18
N CYS A 310 -29.91 -20.09 -1.68
CA CYS A 310 -31.21 -20.02 -1.07
C CYS A 310 -32.03 -21.25 -1.52
N ARG A 311 -32.10 -22.27 -0.69
CA ARG A 311 -32.79 -23.52 -0.97
C ARG A 311 -34.24 -23.45 -0.53
N ALA A 312 -35.16 -23.79 -1.40
CA ALA A 312 -36.57 -23.98 -1.13
C ALA A 312 -36.92 -25.45 -1.33
N SER A 313 -36.99 -26.20 -0.24
CA SER A 313 -37.26 -27.63 -0.25
C SER A 313 -38.72 -27.91 -0.69
N HIS A 314 -39.01 -29.17 -1.00
CA HIS A 314 -40.34 -29.58 -1.53
C HIS A 314 -41.52 -29.18 -0.64
N ASN A 315 -41.34 -29.19 0.69
CA ASN A 315 -42.35 -28.85 1.70
C ASN A 315 -42.39 -27.39 2.13
N GLU A 316 -41.52 -26.55 1.57
CA GLU A 316 -41.36 -25.14 1.96
C GLU A 316 -41.86 -24.21 0.85
N PHE A 317 -42.31 -23.01 1.22
CA PHE A 317 -42.71 -21.92 0.31
C PHE A 317 -43.74 -22.30 -0.76
N ASN A 318 -44.60 -23.30 -0.50
CA ASN A 318 -45.66 -23.73 -1.41
C ASN A 318 -46.92 -22.85 -1.32
N TYR A 319 -46.93 -21.92 -0.36
CA TYR A 319 -48.07 -21.06 -0.08
C TYR A 319 -47.63 -19.61 0.03
N SER A 320 -48.42 -18.69 -0.47
CA SER A 320 -48.21 -17.26 -0.33
C SER A 320 -49.38 -16.65 0.45
N SER A 321 -49.05 -15.85 1.46
CA SER A 321 -50.01 -15.05 2.22
C SER A 321 -50.39 -13.74 1.51
N ASN A 322 -49.89 -13.48 0.32
CA ASN A 322 -50.21 -12.28 -0.44
C ASN A 322 -51.72 -12.32 -0.80
N PRO A 323 -52.51 -11.29 -0.50
CA PRO A 323 -53.97 -11.23 -0.80
C PRO A 323 -54.26 -11.46 -2.27
N THR A 324 -53.36 -11.19 -3.19
CA THR A 324 -53.55 -11.46 -4.62
C THR A 324 -53.57 -12.94 -4.97
N TYR A 325 -53.01 -13.78 -4.12
CA TYR A 325 -53.02 -15.23 -4.26
C TYR A 325 -54.20 -15.92 -3.60
N LEU A 326 -54.92 -15.18 -2.76
CA LEU A 326 -56.04 -15.73 -1.99
C LEU A 326 -57.37 -15.14 -2.43
N SER A 327 -58.38 -15.98 -2.42
CA SER A 327 -59.78 -15.57 -2.41
C SER A 327 -60.39 -16.20 -1.15
N GLU A 328 -60.63 -15.37 -0.14
CA GLU A 328 -61.00 -15.82 1.21
C GLU A 328 -59.90 -16.75 1.79
N SER A 329 -60.19 -18.02 2.00
CA SER A 329 -59.27 -19.06 2.49
C SER A 329 -58.69 -19.93 1.37
N GLN A 330 -58.98 -19.66 0.12
CA GLN A 330 -58.58 -20.49 -1.02
C GLN A 330 -57.48 -19.79 -1.83
N ILE A 331 -56.56 -20.59 -2.37
CA ILE A 331 -55.53 -20.12 -3.30
C ILE A 331 -56.20 -19.90 -4.66
N ARG A 332 -56.18 -18.71 -5.20
CA ARG A 332 -56.84 -18.31 -6.46
C ARG A 332 -56.38 -19.09 -7.67
N VAL A 333 -55.17 -19.60 -7.67
CA VAL A 333 -54.57 -20.35 -8.78
C VAL A 333 -54.97 -21.84 -8.77
N LYS A 334 -55.88 -22.24 -7.85
CA LYS A 334 -56.42 -23.61 -7.81
C LYS A 334 -57.86 -23.63 -8.35
N ASP A 335 -58.11 -24.52 -9.28
CA ASP A 335 -59.45 -24.74 -9.82
C ASP A 335 -60.26 -25.70 -8.92
N SER A 336 -59.55 -26.59 -8.25
CA SER A 336 -60.16 -27.61 -7.37
C SER A 336 -59.45 -27.66 -6.02
N THR A 337 -60.15 -28.07 -4.95
CA THR A 337 -59.56 -28.32 -3.63
C THR A 337 -58.54 -29.46 -3.64
N LEU A 338 -58.59 -30.32 -4.65
CA LEU A 338 -57.66 -31.46 -4.82
C LEU A 338 -56.37 -31.08 -5.55
N ASP A 339 -56.31 -29.90 -6.15
CA ASP A 339 -55.11 -29.44 -6.85
C ASP A 339 -54.02 -29.15 -5.85
N GLN A 340 -52.79 -29.41 -6.24
CA GLN A 340 -51.61 -29.12 -5.40
C GLN A 340 -51.48 -27.61 -5.18
N PRO A 341 -50.96 -27.18 -3.99
CA PRO A 341 -50.67 -25.79 -3.75
C PRO A 341 -49.55 -25.30 -4.67
N VAL A 342 -49.72 -24.09 -5.18
CA VAL A 342 -48.78 -23.45 -6.11
C VAL A 342 -48.48 -22.07 -5.59
N SER A 343 -47.21 -21.71 -5.57
CA SER A 343 -46.73 -20.34 -5.36
C SER A 343 -45.73 -19.93 -6.43
N TYR A 344 -45.51 -18.63 -6.59
CA TYR A 344 -44.54 -18.10 -7.52
C TYR A 344 -43.49 -17.27 -6.75
N ILE A 345 -42.24 -17.69 -6.83
CA ILE A 345 -41.13 -16.98 -6.24
C ILE A 345 -40.71 -15.90 -7.22
N THR A 346 -40.76 -14.66 -6.80
CA THR A 346 -40.36 -13.47 -7.59
C THR A 346 -39.17 -12.75 -7.00
N THR A 347 -38.92 -12.94 -5.72
CA THR A 347 -37.96 -12.17 -4.95
C THR A 347 -37.35 -13.02 -3.85
N VAL A 348 -36.06 -12.83 -3.57
CA VAL A 348 -35.34 -13.39 -2.44
C VAL A 348 -34.87 -12.25 -1.57
N GLY A 349 -35.23 -12.24 -0.30
CA GLY A 349 -34.74 -11.29 0.70
C GLY A 349 -33.74 -11.97 1.63
N LEU A 350 -32.60 -11.33 1.83
CA LEU A 350 -31.59 -11.73 2.81
C LEU A 350 -31.77 -10.89 4.07
N TYR A 351 -31.89 -11.54 5.21
CA TYR A 351 -32.15 -10.89 6.49
C TYR A 351 -31.04 -11.17 7.49
N SER A 352 -30.75 -10.21 8.36
CA SER A 352 -29.90 -10.40 9.53
C SER A 352 -30.58 -11.28 10.59
N ALA A 353 -29.80 -11.69 11.60
CA ALA A 353 -30.33 -12.40 12.77
C ALA A 353 -31.39 -11.57 13.54
N ASN A 354 -31.38 -10.26 13.42
CA ASN A 354 -32.34 -9.32 14.02
C ASN A 354 -33.57 -9.06 13.14
N ASN A 355 -33.75 -9.81 12.05
CA ASN A 355 -34.80 -9.65 11.05
C ASN A 355 -34.75 -8.32 10.27
N GLU A 356 -33.57 -7.72 10.15
CA GLU A 356 -33.38 -6.56 9.29
C GLU A 356 -33.08 -7.01 7.86
N LEU A 357 -33.74 -6.40 6.88
CA LEU A 357 -33.52 -6.71 5.46
C LEU A 357 -32.17 -6.14 5.01
N LEU A 358 -31.22 -7.01 4.67
CA LEU A 358 -29.88 -6.63 4.24
C LEU A 358 -29.76 -6.47 2.72
N ALA A 359 -30.40 -7.37 1.98
CA ALA A 359 -30.35 -7.36 0.52
C ALA A 359 -31.62 -7.99 -0.09
N VAL A 360 -31.93 -7.57 -1.32
CA VAL A 360 -33.05 -8.12 -2.09
C VAL A 360 -32.57 -8.45 -3.50
N ALA A 361 -32.83 -9.67 -3.93
CA ALA A 361 -32.61 -10.11 -5.31
C ALA A 361 -33.97 -10.41 -5.96
N LYS A 362 -34.22 -9.85 -7.15
CA LYS A 362 -35.38 -10.18 -7.98
C LYS A 362 -35.02 -11.23 -8.99
N VAL A 363 -35.96 -12.15 -9.23
CA VAL A 363 -35.84 -13.14 -10.30
C VAL A 363 -36.40 -12.53 -11.60
N SER A 364 -35.75 -12.80 -12.72
CA SER A 364 -36.15 -12.25 -14.04
C SER A 364 -37.56 -12.73 -14.45
N GLU A 365 -37.91 -13.99 -14.13
CA GLU A 365 -39.18 -14.56 -14.34
C GLU A 365 -39.73 -15.24 -13.07
N PRO A 366 -41.01 -15.17 -12.77
CA PRO A 366 -41.59 -15.85 -11.62
C PRO A 366 -41.38 -17.38 -11.70
N LEU A 367 -40.78 -17.96 -10.69
CA LEU A 367 -40.49 -19.38 -10.61
C LEU A 367 -41.64 -20.09 -9.91
N LYS A 368 -42.27 -21.02 -10.61
CA LYS A 368 -43.34 -21.84 -10.06
C LYS A 368 -42.79 -22.81 -9.01
N LYS A 369 -43.36 -22.78 -7.82
CA LYS A 369 -43.04 -23.67 -6.70
C LYS A 369 -44.24 -24.51 -6.34
N THR A 370 -44.08 -25.83 -6.37
CA THR A 370 -45.05 -26.84 -5.97
C THR A 370 -44.42 -27.81 -4.96
N PRO A 371 -45.21 -28.65 -4.27
CA PRO A 371 -44.64 -29.66 -3.39
C PRO A 371 -43.74 -30.68 -4.08
N ASP A 372 -43.84 -30.83 -5.40
CA ASP A 372 -42.98 -31.74 -6.18
C ASP A 372 -41.70 -31.11 -6.67
N THR A 373 -41.51 -29.79 -6.43
CA THR A 373 -40.34 -29.07 -6.93
C THR A 373 -39.46 -28.59 -5.81
N GLU A 374 -38.15 -28.77 -5.95
CA GLU A 374 -37.10 -28.13 -5.14
C GLU A 374 -36.38 -27.09 -5.98
N LEU A 375 -36.11 -25.95 -5.40
CA LEU A 375 -35.43 -24.86 -6.06
C LEU A 375 -34.23 -24.41 -5.21
N THR A 376 -33.11 -24.19 -5.86
CA THR A 376 -31.97 -23.54 -5.27
C THR A 376 -31.66 -22.27 -6.05
N LEU A 377 -31.82 -21.12 -5.41
CA LEU A 377 -31.54 -19.81 -6.00
C LEU A 377 -30.16 -19.32 -5.50
N ARG A 378 -29.29 -19.05 -6.45
CA ARG A 378 -27.96 -18.50 -6.16
C ARG A 378 -28.06 -16.99 -6.17
N VAL A 379 -27.78 -16.37 -5.02
CA VAL A 379 -27.66 -14.91 -4.87
C VAL A 379 -26.20 -14.59 -4.61
N ARG A 380 -25.62 -13.73 -5.42
CA ARG A 380 -24.24 -13.23 -5.22
C ARG A 380 -24.31 -11.77 -4.82
N LEU A 381 -23.61 -11.43 -3.76
CA LEU A 381 -23.37 -10.06 -3.33
C LEU A 381 -21.87 -9.76 -3.48
N ASP A 382 -21.58 -8.68 -4.18
CA ASP A 382 -20.22 -8.17 -4.36
C ASP A 382 -20.09 -6.88 -3.55
N TYR A 383 -18.99 -6.77 -2.76
CA TYR A 383 -18.72 -5.62 -1.87
C TYR A 383 -17.21 -5.40 -1.63
#